data_598c1a4a2ba65547529d363cffe06990
#
_entry.id   598c1a4a2ba65547529d363cffe06990
#
_cell.length_a   1.000
_cell.length_b   1.000
_cell.length_c   1.000
_cell.angle_alpha   90.00
_cell.angle_beta   90.00
_cell.angle_gamma   90.00
#
_symmetry.space_group_name_H-M   'P 1'
#
loop_
_entity.id
_entity.type
_entity.pdbx_description
1 polymer ?
#
loop_
_entity_poly.entity_id
_entity_poly.type
_entity_poly.pdbx_seq_one_letter_code
_entity_poly.pdbx_strand_id
1 'polypeptide(L)'
;MADTLFGAPQAPPMRRVFLSVAILSAGVLAYEVLLTRLLSIVQWHHFAYMIISLALLGFGASGTFLTFAGRRLTARFARVFAVNASLFALSSVGCFLIVQSLPLNLLEITWGADQLLWLGLSYVLLMLPFFFAANCIALT
;
A
#
# COMPACT_ATOMS: atom_id res chain seq x y z
N MET A 1 -38.80 1.86 -29.72
CA MET A 1 -38.95 2.87 -28.67
C MET A 1 -38.87 2.18 -27.30
N ALA A 2 -37.85 1.36 -27.06
CA ALA A 2 -37.64 0.59 -25.83
C ALA A 2 -36.19 0.46 -25.38
N ASP A 3 -35.25 1.23 -25.97
CA ASP A 3 -33.79 1.08 -25.71
C ASP A 3 -33.19 2.12 -24.76
N THR A 4 -34.01 2.89 -24.05
CA THR A 4 -33.50 3.99 -23.19
C THR A 4 -33.58 3.73 -21.69
N LEU A 5 -33.91 2.51 -21.22
CA LEU A 5 -34.17 2.26 -19.80
C LEU A 5 -33.10 1.44 -19.06
N PHE A 6 -32.10 0.93 -19.74
CA PHE A 6 -30.95 0.32 -19.08
C PHE A 6 -29.68 1.08 -19.47
N GLY A 7 -29.41 2.19 -18.79
CA GLY A 7 -28.13 2.84 -18.87
C GLY A 7 -27.05 1.84 -18.39
N ALA A 8 -26.41 1.14 -19.33
CA ALA A 8 -25.24 0.35 -19.03
C ALA A 8 -24.23 1.25 -18.29
N PRO A 9 -23.57 0.79 -17.22
CA PRO A 9 -22.56 1.57 -16.53
C PRO A 9 -21.49 1.93 -17.53
N GLN A 10 -21.47 3.20 -17.94
CA GLN A 10 -20.49 3.71 -18.89
C GLN A 10 -19.11 3.49 -18.27
N ALA A 11 -18.27 2.70 -18.94
CA ALA A 11 -16.88 2.53 -18.55
C ALA A 11 -16.25 3.93 -18.39
N PRO A 12 -15.56 4.21 -17.29
CA PRO A 12 -14.96 5.53 -17.08
C PRO A 12 -14.04 5.84 -18.26
N PRO A 13 -14.03 7.09 -18.77
CA PRO A 13 -13.19 7.44 -19.91
C PRO A 13 -11.73 7.10 -19.59
N MET A 14 -11.09 6.34 -20.48
CA MET A 14 -9.72 5.80 -20.30
C MET A 14 -8.73 6.84 -19.71
N ARG A 15 -8.84 8.08 -20.15
CA ARG A 15 -8.03 9.19 -19.65
C ARG A 15 -8.14 9.41 -18.13
N ARG A 16 -9.33 9.23 -17.55
CA ARG A 16 -9.52 9.37 -16.10
C ARG A 16 -8.86 8.24 -15.32
N VAL A 17 -8.92 7.02 -15.86
CA VAL A 17 -8.27 5.85 -15.25
C VAL A 17 -6.75 6.05 -15.25
N PHE A 18 -6.17 6.41 -16.40
CA PHE A 18 -4.74 6.71 -16.49
C PHE A 18 -4.29 7.80 -15.53
N LEU A 19 -5.06 8.89 -15.42
CA LEU A 19 -4.73 9.99 -14.51
C LEU A 19 -4.78 9.54 -13.04
N SER A 20 -5.79 8.76 -12.67
CA SER A 20 -5.92 8.22 -11.30
C SER A 20 -4.77 7.31 -10.93
N VAL A 21 -4.35 6.44 -11.84
CA VAL A 21 -3.20 5.54 -11.64
C VAL A 21 -1.89 6.33 -11.57
N ALA A 22 -1.71 7.32 -12.43
CA ALA A 22 -0.52 8.18 -12.40
C ALA A 22 -0.38 8.94 -11.08
N ILE A 23 -1.47 9.53 -10.59
CA ILE A 23 -1.50 10.24 -9.29
C ILE A 23 -1.22 9.25 -8.15
N LEU A 24 -1.83 8.08 -8.16
CA LEU A 24 -1.62 7.06 -7.15
C LEU A 24 -0.17 6.58 -7.14
N SER A 25 0.40 6.27 -8.32
CA SER A 25 1.79 5.84 -8.46
C SER A 25 2.78 6.91 -7.96
N ALA A 26 2.53 8.17 -8.29
CA ALA A 26 3.32 9.28 -7.76
C ALA A 26 3.21 9.37 -6.23
N GLY A 27 2.02 9.17 -5.67
CA GLY A 27 1.78 9.14 -4.23
C GLY A 27 2.53 7.99 -3.54
N VAL A 28 2.56 6.80 -4.13
CA VAL A 28 3.30 5.64 -3.61
C VAL A 28 4.80 5.90 -3.60
N LEU A 29 5.35 6.42 -4.71
CA LEU A 29 6.76 6.76 -4.78
C LEU A 29 7.13 7.86 -3.79
N ALA A 30 6.31 8.89 -3.65
CA ALA A 30 6.51 9.94 -2.65
C ALA A 30 6.51 9.37 -1.23
N TYR A 31 5.59 8.47 -0.93
CA TYR A 31 5.52 7.79 0.37
C TYR A 31 6.76 6.93 0.63
N GLU A 32 7.22 6.15 -0.34
CA GLU A 32 8.45 5.34 -0.25
C GLU A 32 9.69 6.20 0.04
N VAL A 33 9.86 7.29 -0.72
CA VAL A 33 10.99 8.22 -0.53
C VAL A 33 10.91 8.89 0.84
N LEU A 34 9.72 9.28 1.27
CA LEU A 34 9.50 9.93 2.56
C LEU A 34 9.81 8.98 3.73
N LEU A 35 9.33 7.73 3.68
CA LEU A 35 9.65 6.71 4.67
C LEU A 35 11.16 6.42 4.72
N THR A 36 11.79 6.23 3.56
CA THR A 36 13.22 5.98 3.46
C THR A 36 14.01 7.12 4.12
N ARG A 37 13.63 8.36 3.85
CA ARG A 37 14.27 9.54 4.42
C ARG A 37 14.05 9.67 5.92
N LEU A 38 12.82 9.49 6.38
CA LEU A 38 12.49 9.58 7.81
C LEU A 38 13.17 8.49 8.63
N LEU A 39 13.11 7.24 8.18
CA LEU A 39 13.72 6.12 8.90
C LEU A 39 15.24 6.17 8.86
N SER A 40 15.86 6.70 7.80
CA SER A 40 17.31 6.90 7.76
C SER A 40 17.81 7.94 8.77
N ILE A 41 16.97 8.91 9.13
CA ILE A 41 17.30 9.93 10.13
C ILE A 41 17.07 9.40 11.55
N VAL A 42 15.98 8.65 11.75
CA VAL A 42 15.55 8.21 13.10
C VAL A 42 16.26 6.92 13.52
N GLN A 43 16.50 6.01 12.57
CA GLN A 43 16.88 4.62 12.88
C GLN A 43 18.12 4.08 12.15
N TRP A 44 19.04 4.89 11.66
CA TRP A 44 20.23 4.47 10.90
C TRP A 44 19.93 4.11 9.43
N HIS A 45 20.90 4.36 8.57
CA HIS A 45 20.79 4.18 7.10
C HIS A 45 20.54 2.73 6.64
N HIS A 46 20.77 1.72 7.47
CA HIS A 46 20.46 0.31 7.15
C HIS A 46 18.96 0.05 6.95
N PHE A 47 18.10 0.83 7.59
CA PHE A 47 16.65 0.69 7.46
C PHE A 47 16.09 1.21 6.11
N ALA A 48 16.85 2.01 5.38
CA ALA A 48 16.46 2.46 4.04
C ALA A 48 16.29 1.28 3.07
N TYR A 49 17.19 0.32 3.08
CA TYR A 49 17.10 -0.88 2.23
C TYR A 49 15.88 -1.76 2.59
N MET A 50 15.50 -1.76 3.85
CA MET A 50 14.34 -2.46 4.35
C MET A 50 13.04 -1.94 3.73
N ILE A 51 12.89 -0.62 3.59
CA ILE A 51 11.68 -0.03 2.99
C ILE A 51 11.49 -0.50 1.55
N ILE A 52 12.56 -0.54 0.76
CA ILE A 52 12.51 -1.04 -0.62
C ILE A 52 12.05 -2.51 -0.64
N SER A 53 12.59 -3.33 0.27
CA SER A 53 12.18 -4.74 0.39
C SER A 53 10.71 -4.89 0.79
N LEU A 54 10.22 -4.03 1.68
CA LEU A 54 8.81 -4.01 2.10
C LEU A 54 7.88 -3.57 0.98
N ALA A 55 8.28 -2.58 0.19
CA ALA A 55 7.53 -2.15 -0.98
C ALA A 55 7.41 -3.32 -1.98
N LEU A 56 8.52 -3.97 -2.32
CA LEU A 56 8.53 -5.14 -3.20
C LEU A 56 7.70 -6.30 -2.65
N LEU A 57 7.76 -6.56 -1.35
CA LEU A 57 6.94 -7.58 -0.70
C LEU A 57 5.45 -7.24 -0.78
N GLY A 58 5.08 -5.99 -0.55
CA GLY A 58 3.71 -5.49 -0.70
C GLY A 58 3.18 -5.66 -2.12
N PHE A 59 3.99 -5.30 -3.12
CA PHE A 59 3.65 -5.50 -4.53
C PHE A 59 3.52 -6.98 -4.88
N GLY A 60 4.44 -7.83 -4.44
CA GLY A 60 4.38 -9.28 -4.68
C GLY A 60 3.17 -9.95 -4.02
N ALA A 61 2.87 -9.59 -2.77
CA ALA A 61 1.70 -10.09 -2.05
C ALA A 61 0.39 -9.66 -2.74
N SER A 62 0.32 -8.43 -3.23
CA SER A 62 -0.84 -7.93 -4.00
C SER A 62 -1.03 -8.72 -5.30
N GLY A 63 0.04 -8.98 -6.06
CA GLY A 63 -0.01 -9.78 -7.28
C GLY A 63 -0.57 -11.18 -7.01
N THR A 64 -0.07 -11.84 -5.96
CA THR A 64 -0.56 -13.16 -5.54
C THR A 64 -2.03 -13.11 -5.11
N PHE A 65 -2.42 -12.10 -4.34
CA PHE A 65 -3.81 -11.91 -3.92
C PHE A 65 -4.75 -11.74 -5.12
N LEU A 66 -4.36 -10.96 -6.11
CA LEU A 66 -5.17 -10.73 -7.31
C LEU A 66 -5.30 -11.95 -8.22
N THR A 67 -4.33 -12.86 -8.25
CA THR A 67 -4.48 -14.12 -8.99
C THR A 67 -5.61 -14.97 -8.43
N PHE A 68 -5.82 -14.95 -7.12
CA PHE A 68 -6.90 -15.69 -6.46
C PHE A 68 -8.24 -14.94 -6.45
N ALA A 69 -8.22 -13.64 -6.22
CA ALA A 69 -9.42 -12.81 -6.01
C ALA A 69 -9.85 -11.98 -7.23
N GLY A 70 -9.01 -11.86 -8.26
CA GLY A 70 -9.15 -10.91 -9.38
C GLY A 70 -10.49 -11.00 -10.10
N ARG A 71 -11.01 -12.19 -10.38
CA ARG A 71 -12.30 -12.38 -11.07
C ARG A 71 -13.49 -11.73 -10.36
N ARG A 72 -13.46 -11.67 -9.03
CA ARG A 72 -14.55 -11.05 -8.23
C ARG A 72 -14.34 -9.54 -8.09
N LEU A 73 -13.10 -9.10 -8.11
CA LEU A 73 -12.72 -7.70 -7.91
C LEU A 73 -12.93 -6.86 -9.18
N THR A 74 -12.63 -7.41 -10.35
CA THR A 74 -12.84 -6.74 -11.65
C THR A 74 -14.31 -6.45 -11.94
N ALA A 75 -15.25 -7.26 -11.44
CA ALA A 75 -16.69 -7.04 -11.61
C ALA A 75 -17.17 -5.73 -10.95
N ARG A 76 -16.44 -5.18 -9.98
CA ARG A 76 -16.77 -3.93 -9.27
C ARG A 76 -15.59 -2.97 -9.23
N PHE A 77 -14.88 -2.86 -10.35
CA PHE A 77 -13.64 -2.10 -10.48
C PHE A 77 -13.63 -0.74 -9.77
N ALA A 78 -14.59 0.14 -10.10
CA ALA A 78 -14.62 1.50 -9.55
C ALA A 78 -14.72 1.54 -8.01
N ARG A 79 -15.53 0.65 -7.42
CA ARG A 79 -15.68 0.57 -5.97
C ARG A 79 -14.42 -0.01 -5.31
N VAL A 80 -13.87 -1.08 -5.88
CA VAL A 80 -12.66 -1.73 -5.35
C VAL A 80 -11.47 -0.80 -5.43
N PHE A 81 -11.32 -0.08 -6.54
CA PHE A 81 -10.27 0.92 -6.70
C PHE A 81 -10.39 2.04 -5.66
N ALA A 82 -11.60 2.63 -5.48
CA ALA A 82 -11.81 3.68 -4.50
C ALA A 82 -11.54 3.21 -3.06
N VAL A 83 -11.98 2.00 -2.70
CA VAL A 83 -11.74 1.41 -1.37
C VAL A 83 -10.24 1.20 -1.13
N ASN A 84 -9.51 0.59 -2.08
CA ASN A 84 -8.07 0.37 -1.92
C ASN A 84 -7.29 1.68 -1.88
N ALA A 85 -7.66 2.69 -2.68
CA ALA A 85 -7.04 4.00 -2.64
C ALA A 85 -7.27 4.71 -1.29
N SER A 86 -8.48 4.60 -0.73
CA SER A 86 -8.80 5.13 0.60
C SER A 86 -8.03 4.38 1.69
N LEU A 87 -7.93 3.06 1.60
CA LEU A 87 -7.16 2.24 2.52
C LEU A 87 -5.66 2.56 2.44
N PHE A 88 -5.12 2.81 1.25
CA PHE A 88 -3.75 3.30 1.08
C PHE A 88 -3.54 4.61 1.83
N ALA A 89 -4.41 5.61 1.62
CA ALA A 89 -4.29 6.91 2.26
C ALA A 89 -4.40 6.81 3.80
N LEU A 90 -5.35 6.04 4.32
CA LEU A 90 -5.52 5.85 5.76
C LEU A 90 -4.38 5.04 6.38
N SER A 91 -3.96 3.96 5.72
CA SER A 91 -2.88 3.11 6.24
C SER A 91 -1.52 3.79 6.17
N SER A 92 -1.25 4.64 5.17
CA SER A 92 0.02 5.35 5.06
C SER A 92 0.27 6.27 6.26
N VAL A 93 -0.75 6.99 6.70
CA VAL A 93 -0.66 7.86 7.88
C VAL A 93 -0.78 7.04 9.18
N GLY A 94 -1.76 6.15 9.26
CA GLY A 94 -2.04 5.38 10.47
C GLY A 94 -0.89 4.46 10.84
N CYS A 95 -0.36 3.68 9.91
CA CYS A 95 0.76 2.77 10.18
C CYS A 95 2.03 3.54 10.55
N PHE A 96 2.28 4.69 9.93
CA PHE A 96 3.40 5.53 10.29
C PHE A 96 3.32 6.04 11.74
N LEU A 97 2.16 6.56 12.15
CA LEU A 97 1.94 7.03 13.52
C LEU A 97 2.05 5.90 14.54
N ILE A 98 1.52 4.71 14.22
CA ILE A 98 1.62 3.54 15.09
C ILE A 98 3.08 3.13 15.25
N VAL A 99 3.84 3.04 14.16
CA VAL A 99 5.26 2.65 14.21
C VAL A 99 6.09 3.66 15.02
N GLN A 100 5.78 4.95 14.94
CA GLN A 100 6.43 5.96 15.78
C GLN A 100 6.14 5.82 17.26
N SER A 101 4.98 5.29 17.63
CA SER A 101 4.59 5.09 19.05
C SER A 101 5.13 3.79 19.64
N LEU A 102 5.71 2.90 18.82
CA LEU A 102 6.28 1.65 19.32
C LEU A 102 7.62 1.89 20.04
N PRO A 103 7.82 1.30 21.22
CA PRO A 103 9.07 1.42 21.98
C PRO A 103 10.17 0.55 21.35
N LEU A 104 10.64 0.94 20.15
CA LEU A 104 11.72 0.24 19.46
C LEU A 104 13.08 0.69 20.02
N ASN A 105 13.66 -0.12 20.90
CA ASN A 105 15.01 0.06 21.41
C ASN A 105 15.98 -0.80 20.58
N LEU A 106 16.53 -0.20 19.52
CA LEU A 106 17.43 -0.90 18.58
C LEU A 106 18.70 -1.47 19.23
N LEU A 107 19.11 -0.89 20.34
CA LEU A 107 20.29 -1.36 21.10
C LEU A 107 19.99 -2.66 21.89
N GLU A 108 18.72 -2.96 22.14
CA GLU A 108 18.28 -4.15 22.88
C GLU A 108 17.78 -5.29 22.00
N ILE A 109 17.71 -5.11 20.68
CA ILE A 109 17.24 -6.14 19.72
C ILE A 109 18.04 -7.44 19.83
N THR A 110 19.31 -7.34 20.23
CA THR A 110 20.21 -8.51 20.34
C THR A 110 19.89 -9.39 21.54
N TRP A 111 19.11 -8.93 22.53
CA TRP A 111 18.95 -9.58 23.82
C TRP A 111 17.50 -9.98 24.18
N GLY A 112 16.50 -9.58 23.42
CA GLY A 112 15.09 -9.85 23.74
C GLY A 112 14.23 -10.32 22.57
N ALA A 113 13.57 -11.47 22.71
CA ALA A 113 12.60 -11.97 21.73
C ALA A 113 11.44 -11.00 21.50
N ASP A 114 11.09 -10.19 22.50
CA ASP A 114 10.02 -9.20 22.43
C ASP A 114 10.32 -8.09 21.42
N GLN A 115 11.58 -7.66 21.32
CA GLN A 115 12.02 -6.64 20.36
C GLN A 115 11.91 -7.14 18.91
N LEU A 116 12.16 -8.44 18.69
CA LEU A 116 12.03 -9.06 17.38
C LEU A 116 10.56 -9.10 16.93
N LEU A 117 9.63 -9.32 17.85
CA LEU A 117 8.19 -9.28 17.57
C LEU A 117 7.73 -7.86 17.22
N TRP A 118 8.17 -6.84 17.95
CA TRP A 118 7.85 -5.44 17.65
C TRP A 118 8.42 -5.00 16.29
N LEU A 119 9.63 -5.45 15.98
CA LEU A 119 10.25 -5.21 14.68
C LEU A 119 9.43 -5.88 13.56
N GLY A 120 9.07 -7.15 13.71
CA GLY A 120 8.23 -7.87 12.74
C GLY A 120 6.86 -7.22 12.55
N LEU A 121 6.24 -6.76 13.63
CA LEU A 121 4.97 -6.03 13.57
C LEU A 121 5.11 -4.72 12.80
N SER A 122 6.19 -3.97 13.03
CA SER A 122 6.49 -2.75 12.28
C SER A 122 6.62 -3.00 10.79
N TYR A 123 7.27 -4.11 10.40
CA TYR A 123 7.41 -4.53 9.01
C TYR A 123 6.05 -4.81 8.36
N VAL A 124 5.19 -5.57 9.03
CA VAL A 124 3.86 -5.89 8.52
C VAL A 124 3.01 -4.61 8.39
N LEU A 125 3.07 -3.72 9.37
CA LEU A 125 2.34 -2.45 9.33
C LEU A 125 2.79 -1.56 8.17
N LEU A 126 4.10 -1.41 7.98
CA LEU A 126 4.64 -0.58 6.90
C LEU A 126 4.44 -1.20 5.50
N MET A 127 4.26 -2.53 5.40
CA MET A 127 3.94 -3.21 4.15
C MET A 127 2.51 -2.93 3.67
N LEU A 128 1.55 -2.72 4.58
CA LEU A 128 0.13 -2.58 4.25
C LEU A 128 -0.19 -1.47 3.24
N PRO A 129 0.35 -0.25 3.35
CA PRO A 129 0.11 0.78 2.35
C PRO A 129 0.55 0.36 0.95
N PHE A 130 1.72 -0.26 0.83
CA PHE A 130 2.22 -0.75 -0.45
C PHE A 130 1.34 -1.84 -1.05
N PHE A 131 0.80 -2.73 -0.22
CA PHE A 131 -0.14 -3.77 -0.64
C PHE A 131 -1.43 -3.17 -1.22
N PHE A 132 -2.04 -2.18 -0.56
CA PHE A 132 -3.27 -1.55 -1.05
C PHE A 132 -3.02 -0.73 -2.32
N ALA A 133 -1.92 -0.02 -2.39
CA ALA A 133 -1.53 0.72 -3.59
C ALA A 133 -1.29 -0.21 -4.78
N ALA A 134 -0.59 -1.31 -4.56
CA ALA A 134 -0.33 -2.32 -5.58
C ALA A 134 -1.62 -2.97 -6.10
N ASN A 135 -2.60 -3.24 -5.23
CA ASN A 135 -3.92 -3.71 -5.64
C ASN A 135 -4.63 -2.73 -6.58
N CYS A 136 -4.51 -1.42 -6.35
CA CYS A 136 -5.08 -0.41 -7.25
C CYS A 136 -4.40 -0.44 -8.63
N ILE A 137 -3.08 -0.51 -8.67
CA ILE A 137 -2.30 -0.50 -9.91
C ILE A 137 -2.55 -1.79 -10.71
N ALA A 138 -2.57 -2.93 -10.06
CA ALA A 138 -2.71 -4.22 -10.71
C ALA A 138 -4.15 -4.55 -11.18
N LEU A 139 -5.16 -3.82 -10.67
CA LEU A 139 -6.55 -3.90 -11.14
C LEU A 139 -6.79 -3.12 -12.44
N THR A 140 -5.85 -2.29 -12.86
CA THR A 140 -6.00 -1.40 -14.01
C THR A 140 -5.44 -2.01 -15.27
#